data_84accf849b5d332ca75ba30600729711
#
_entry.id   84accf849b5d332ca75ba30600729711
#
_cell.length_a   1.000
_cell.length_b   1.000
_cell.length_c   1.000
_cell.angle_alpha   90.00
_cell.angle_beta   90.00
_cell.angle_gamma   90.00
#
_symmetry.space_group_name_H-M   'P 1'
#
loop_
_entity.id
_entity.type
_entity.pdbx_description
1 polymer ?
#
loop_
_entity_poly.entity_id
_entity_poly.type
_entity_poly.pdbx_seq_one_letter_code
_entity_poly.pdbx_strand_id
1 'polypeptide(L)'
;LVKKFASNSCSILATGTNEEKLNKLKNEFKNIKIKKFKLDEHSEIEKFIDDCNSELGGIDVLVNNAGITLDNISIRLTEDNWKKVIDINLTSTFLMCKHTIKKMLKKKQGKIINITSIVAHTGNLGQANYAASKAGIIGFSKSLAIEYAKKNINVNCISPGFIKTEMTDKINEEFKKILMSKI
;
A
#
# COMPACT_ATOMS: atom_id res chain seq x y z
N LEU A 1 10.10 4.46 4.10
CA LEU A 1 10.11 4.45 2.63
C LEU A 1 10.56 5.82 2.09
N VAL A 2 9.83 6.92 2.34
CA VAL A 2 10.13 8.26 1.79
C VAL A 2 11.58 8.65 2.03
N LYS A 3 12.10 8.53 3.25
CA LYS A 3 13.51 8.81 3.58
C LYS A 3 14.50 8.11 2.64
N LYS A 4 14.26 6.82 2.35
CA LYS A 4 15.15 6.05 1.47
C LYS A 4 15.08 6.48 0.00
N PHE A 5 13.90 6.82 -0.49
CA PHE A 5 13.77 7.36 -1.85
C PHE A 5 14.34 8.77 -1.96
N ALA A 6 14.12 9.64 -0.97
CA ALA A 6 14.65 10.99 -0.95
C ALA A 6 16.19 11.02 -0.97
N SER A 7 16.85 10.08 -0.25
CA SER A 7 18.31 9.96 -0.26
C SER A 7 18.89 9.48 -1.61
N ASN A 8 18.07 9.05 -2.56
CA ASN A 8 18.48 8.60 -3.90
C ASN A 8 18.00 9.56 -5.01
N SER A 9 17.81 10.84 -4.71
CA SER A 9 17.44 11.89 -5.66
C SER A 9 16.15 11.59 -6.46
N CYS A 10 15.21 10.84 -5.87
CA CYS A 10 13.93 10.57 -6.50
C CYS A 10 12.99 11.79 -6.33
N SER A 11 12.23 12.11 -7.38
CA SER A 11 11.06 13.00 -7.27
C SER A 11 9.92 12.21 -6.61
N ILE A 12 9.44 12.66 -5.45
CA ILE A 12 8.48 11.92 -4.64
C ILE A 12 7.21 12.72 -4.46
N LEU A 13 6.05 12.05 -4.63
CA LEU A 13 4.77 12.52 -4.14
C LEU A 13 4.29 11.53 -3.07
N ALA A 14 4.22 12.00 -1.83
CA ALA A 14 3.72 11.21 -0.70
C ALA A 14 2.26 11.52 -0.43
N THR A 15 1.45 10.49 -0.19
CA THR A 15 0.02 10.63 0.07
C THR A 15 -0.38 9.97 1.39
N GLY A 16 -1.45 10.47 1.98
CA GLY A 16 -2.04 9.96 3.21
C GLY A 16 -3.27 10.77 3.60
N THR A 17 -3.91 10.38 4.70
CA THR A 17 -5.12 11.05 5.21
C THR A 17 -4.83 12.08 6.30
N ASN A 18 -3.70 11.96 7.00
CA ASN A 18 -3.31 12.86 8.09
C ASN A 18 -2.44 14.00 7.57
N GLU A 19 -3.01 15.19 7.56
CA GLU A 19 -2.38 16.40 7.02
C GLU A 19 -1.17 16.87 7.84
N GLU A 20 -1.23 16.73 9.17
CA GLU A 20 -0.12 17.10 10.05
C GLU A 20 1.12 16.21 9.79
N LYS A 21 0.89 14.88 9.65
CA LYS A 21 1.97 13.95 9.31
C LYS A 21 2.55 14.23 7.93
N LEU A 22 1.72 14.59 6.95
CA LEU A 22 2.17 14.97 5.62
C LEU A 22 3.01 16.26 5.66
N ASN A 23 2.57 17.27 6.40
CA ASN A 23 3.30 18.52 6.55
C ASN A 23 4.63 18.32 7.28
N LYS A 24 4.65 17.50 8.36
CA LYS A 24 5.88 17.12 9.04
C LYS A 24 6.87 16.45 8.07
N LEU A 25 6.37 15.52 7.25
CA LEU A 25 7.20 14.85 6.25
C LEU A 25 7.76 15.83 5.21
N LYS A 26 6.95 16.79 4.74
CA LYS A 26 7.38 17.83 3.81
C LYS A 26 8.45 18.76 4.40
N ASN A 27 8.34 19.05 5.70
CA ASN A 27 9.34 19.87 6.40
C ASN A 27 10.67 19.13 6.59
N GLU A 28 10.62 17.82 6.82
CA GLU A 28 11.81 16.97 6.93
C GLU A 28 12.52 16.78 5.57
N PHE A 29 11.75 16.70 4.48
CA PHE A 29 12.27 16.47 3.12
C PHE A 29 11.76 17.54 2.16
N LYS A 30 12.52 18.64 2.01
CA LYS A 30 12.11 19.83 1.22
C LYS A 30 11.77 19.54 -0.24
N ASN A 31 12.32 18.48 -0.82
CA ASN A 31 12.18 18.15 -2.24
C ASN A 31 11.04 17.16 -2.54
N ILE A 32 10.16 16.90 -1.57
CA ILE A 32 8.99 16.04 -1.81
C ILE A 32 7.72 16.86 -1.99
N LYS A 33 6.81 16.32 -2.77
CA LYS A 33 5.42 16.78 -2.86
C LYS A 33 4.55 15.95 -1.93
N ILE A 34 3.50 16.54 -1.41
CA ILE A 34 2.52 15.86 -0.57
C ILE A 34 1.12 16.08 -1.12
N LYS A 35 0.26 15.10 -0.99
CA LYS A 35 -1.14 15.22 -1.38
C LYS A 35 -2.03 14.43 -0.42
N LYS A 36 -3.00 15.10 0.19
CA LYS A 36 -3.98 14.43 1.04
C LYS A 36 -4.97 13.68 0.15
N PHE A 37 -5.19 12.39 0.43
CA PHE A 37 -6.12 11.55 -0.30
C PHE A 37 -6.62 10.40 0.57
N LYS A 38 -7.88 10.05 0.42
CA LYS A 38 -8.50 8.90 1.07
C LYS A 38 -8.69 7.78 0.06
N LEU A 39 -8.14 6.62 0.37
CA LEU A 39 -8.16 5.47 -0.52
C LEU A 39 -9.54 4.80 -0.68
N ASP A 40 -10.49 5.07 0.22
CA ASP A 40 -11.87 4.62 0.12
C ASP A 40 -12.74 5.48 -0.83
N GLU A 41 -12.23 6.62 -1.30
CA GLU A 41 -12.84 7.42 -2.36
C GLU A 41 -12.51 6.85 -3.74
N HIS A 42 -13.02 5.63 -4.05
CA HIS A 42 -12.63 4.85 -5.22
C HIS A 42 -12.87 5.55 -6.56
N SER A 43 -13.96 6.31 -6.68
CA SER A 43 -14.28 7.10 -7.88
C SER A 43 -13.26 8.17 -8.21
N GLU A 44 -12.56 8.68 -7.19
CA GLU A 44 -11.58 9.74 -7.33
C GLU A 44 -10.16 9.24 -7.64
N ILE A 45 -9.91 7.93 -7.55
CA ILE A 45 -8.56 7.36 -7.73
C ILE A 45 -7.99 7.65 -9.13
N GLU A 46 -8.80 7.55 -10.18
CA GLU A 46 -8.33 7.85 -11.55
C GLU A 46 -7.83 9.28 -11.66
N LYS A 47 -8.66 10.24 -11.24
CA LYS A 47 -8.30 11.67 -11.23
C LYS A 47 -7.07 11.93 -10.35
N PHE A 48 -7.02 11.32 -9.16
CA PHE A 48 -5.88 11.43 -8.27
C PHE A 48 -4.57 10.98 -8.95
N ILE A 49 -4.57 9.85 -9.66
CA ILE A 49 -3.41 9.36 -10.41
C ILE A 49 -3.06 10.29 -11.56
N ASP A 50 -4.05 10.88 -12.25
CA ASP A 50 -3.83 11.84 -13.33
C ASP A 50 -3.11 13.08 -12.80
N ASP A 51 -3.58 13.61 -11.69
CA ASP A 51 -2.97 14.75 -11.01
C ASP A 51 -1.51 14.43 -10.58
N CYS A 52 -1.30 13.27 -9.92
CA CYS A 52 0.03 12.84 -9.49
C CYS A 52 0.99 12.69 -10.67
N ASN A 53 0.51 12.12 -11.78
CA ASN A 53 1.30 11.96 -13.01
C ASN A 53 1.71 13.31 -13.60
N SER A 54 0.80 14.28 -13.61
CA SER A 54 1.07 15.62 -14.10
C SER A 54 2.06 16.37 -13.18
N GLU A 55 1.87 16.29 -11.88
CA GLU A 55 2.74 16.94 -10.90
C GLU A 55 4.18 16.39 -10.90
N LEU A 56 4.36 15.10 -11.15
CA LEU A 56 5.67 14.44 -11.19
C LEU A 56 6.33 14.49 -12.59
N GLY A 57 5.60 14.87 -13.62
CA GLY A 57 6.05 14.71 -15.01
C GLY A 57 6.07 13.26 -15.47
N GLY A 58 5.32 12.38 -14.79
CA GLY A 58 5.21 10.96 -15.04
C GLY A 58 5.45 10.12 -13.79
N ILE A 59 4.86 8.92 -13.75
CA ILE A 59 5.03 7.97 -12.66
C ILE A 59 5.91 6.81 -13.14
N ASP A 60 7.11 6.68 -12.58
CA ASP A 60 8.02 5.56 -12.87
C ASP A 60 7.88 4.43 -11.86
N VAL A 61 7.55 4.78 -10.60
CA VAL A 61 7.39 3.83 -9.50
C VAL A 61 6.12 4.16 -8.71
N LEU A 62 5.27 3.16 -8.51
CA LEU A 62 4.16 3.20 -7.57
C LEU A 62 4.48 2.30 -6.37
N VAL A 63 4.36 2.83 -5.16
CA VAL A 63 4.46 2.04 -3.93
C VAL A 63 3.13 2.09 -3.18
N ASN A 64 2.40 1.01 -3.18
CA ASN A 64 1.17 0.84 -2.42
C ASN A 64 1.54 0.31 -1.02
N ASN A 65 1.68 1.21 -0.07
CA ASN A 65 2.07 0.89 1.31
C ASN A 65 0.93 1.11 2.31
N ALA A 66 -0.02 1.99 2.01
CA ALA A 66 -1.12 2.30 2.91
C ALA A 66 -2.00 1.07 3.18
N GLY A 67 -2.51 0.99 4.40
CA GLY A 67 -3.42 -0.06 4.80
C GLY A 67 -3.86 0.11 6.25
N ILE A 68 -4.96 -0.53 6.59
CA ILE A 68 -5.55 -0.52 7.92
C ILE A 68 -5.76 -1.94 8.42
N THR A 69 -5.89 -2.08 9.74
CA THR A 69 -6.39 -3.28 10.40
C THR A 69 -7.62 -2.92 11.24
N LEU A 70 -8.62 -3.78 11.24
CA LEU A 70 -9.79 -3.72 12.11
C LEU A 70 -10.01 -5.14 12.64
N ASP A 71 -9.23 -5.47 13.66
CA ASP A 71 -9.04 -6.83 14.13
C ASP A 71 -10.18 -7.25 15.07
N ASN A 72 -10.72 -8.44 14.85
CA ASN A 72 -11.62 -9.13 15.77
C ASN A 72 -11.68 -10.62 15.40
N ILE A 73 -12.00 -11.49 16.38
CA ILE A 73 -12.27 -12.91 16.07
C ILE A 73 -13.45 -13.01 15.10
N SER A 74 -13.42 -14.02 14.22
CA SER A 74 -14.32 -14.11 13.06
C SER A 74 -15.80 -13.99 13.40
N ILE A 75 -16.24 -14.60 14.51
CA ILE A 75 -17.64 -14.55 14.98
C ILE A 75 -18.09 -13.16 15.48
N ARG A 76 -17.16 -12.27 15.77
CA ARG A 76 -17.41 -10.88 16.21
C ARG A 76 -16.99 -9.83 15.19
N LEU A 77 -16.36 -10.25 14.09
CA LEU A 77 -15.96 -9.36 13.01
C LEU A 77 -17.22 -8.91 12.26
N THR A 78 -17.50 -7.61 12.30
CA THR A 78 -18.65 -7.07 11.60
C THR A 78 -18.45 -7.02 10.09
N GLU A 79 -19.53 -7.06 9.31
CA GLU A 79 -19.47 -6.91 7.86
C GLU A 79 -18.87 -5.56 7.46
N ASP A 80 -19.16 -4.50 8.20
CA ASP A 80 -18.62 -3.17 7.93
C ASP A 80 -17.10 -3.13 8.10
N ASN A 81 -16.58 -3.74 9.17
CA ASN A 81 -15.14 -3.85 9.38
C ASN A 81 -14.47 -4.71 8.31
N TRP A 82 -15.13 -5.80 7.89
CA TRP A 82 -14.67 -6.61 6.77
C TRP A 82 -14.59 -5.78 5.49
N LYS A 83 -15.71 -5.17 5.07
CA LYS A 83 -15.80 -4.34 3.87
C LYS A 83 -14.77 -3.22 3.89
N LYS A 84 -14.67 -2.49 4.98
CA LYS A 84 -13.74 -1.37 5.11
C LYS A 84 -12.27 -1.78 4.92
N VAL A 85 -11.86 -2.92 5.49
CA VAL A 85 -10.49 -3.42 5.30
C VAL A 85 -10.27 -3.87 3.86
N ILE A 86 -11.22 -4.57 3.25
CA ILE A 86 -11.14 -4.99 1.84
C ILE A 86 -11.08 -3.76 0.92
N ASP A 87 -11.93 -2.78 1.12
CA ASP A 87 -12.02 -1.59 0.28
C ASP A 87 -10.73 -0.75 0.33
N ILE A 88 -10.22 -0.49 1.54
CA ILE A 88 -9.00 0.33 1.69
C ILE A 88 -7.74 -0.45 1.32
N ASN A 89 -7.61 -1.73 1.71
CA ASN A 89 -6.35 -2.46 1.49
C ASN A 89 -6.28 -3.08 0.10
N LEU A 90 -7.36 -3.71 -0.37
CA LEU A 90 -7.36 -4.54 -1.57
C LEU A 90 -7.90 -3.78 -2.77
N THR A 91 -9.15 -3.31 -2.69
CA THR A 91 -9.83 -2.65 -3.82
C THR A 91 -9.09 -1.40 -4.25
N SER A 92 -8.72 -0.52 -3.30
CA SER A 92 -7.99 0.69 -3.62
C SER A 92 -6.61 0.40 -4.23
N THR A 93 -5.88 -0.60 -3.68
CA THR A 93 -4.57 -1.00 -4.21
C THR A 93 -4.67 -1.47 -5.67
N PHE A 94 -5.70 -2.27 -5.99
CA PHE A 94 -5.96 -2.68 -7.36
C PHE A 94 -6.27 -1.48 -8.27
N LEU A 95 -7.12 -0.54 -7.83
CA LEU A 95 -7.47 0.65 -8.61
C LEU A 95 -6.25 1.57 -8.81
N MET A 96 -5.42 1.78 -7.79
CA MET A 96 -4.15 2.51 -7.89
C MET A 96 -3.23 1.86 -8.94
N CYS A 97 -3.09 0.53 -8.92
CA CYS A 97 -2.33 -0.20 -9.94
C CYS A 97 -2.92 0.01 -11.34
N LYS A 98 -4.23 -0.22 -11.50
CA LYS A 98 -4.96 -0.11 -12.77
C LYS A 98 -4.74 1.25 -13.44
N HIS A 99 -4.95 2.34 -12.71
CA HIS A 99 -4.84 3.68 -13.28
C HIS A 99 -3.40 4.12 -13.50
N THR A 100 -2.47 3.67 -12.63
CA THR A 100 -1.03 3.93 -12.84
C THR A 100 -0.48 3.15 -14.03
N ILE A 101 -0.88 1.89 -14.24
CA ILE A 101 -0.48 1.09 -15.40
C ILE A 101 -0.90 1.78 -16.71
N LYS A 102 -2.08 2.42 -16.78
CA LYS A 102 -2.49 3.22 -17.96
C LYS A 102 -1.46 4.31 -18.31
N LYS A 103 -0.81 4.92 -17.31
CA LYS A 103 0.24 5.94 -17.53
C LYS A 103 1.57 5.29 -17.92
N MET A 104 1.95 4.21 -17.25
CA MET A 104 3.17 3.47 -17.52
C MET A 104 3.20 2.84 -18.92
N LEU A 105 2.05 2.39 -19.44
CA LEU A 105 1.92 1.85 -20.79
C LEU A 105 2.31 2.87 -21.87
N LYS A 106 2.03 4.17 -21.68
CA LYS A 106 2.43 5.22 -22.61
C LYS A 106 3.95 5.41 -22.65
N LYS A 107 4.63 5.19 -21.51
CA LYS A 107 6.10 5.27 -21.36
C LYS A 107 6.81 3.96 -21.73
N LYS A 108 6.05 2.85 -21.84
CA LYS A 108 6.56 1.47 -22.01
C LYS A 108 7.56 1.06 -20.93
N GLN A 109 7.38 1.55 -19.72
CA GLN A 109 8.14 1.14 -18.54
C GLN A 109 7.42 1.54 -17.25
N GLY A 110 7.68 0.80 -16.18
CA GLY A 110 7.19 1.12 -14.85
C GLY A 110 7.50 0.04 -13.82
N LYS A 111 7.41 0.42 -12.55
CA LYS A 111 7.59 -0.51 -11.44
C LYS A 111 6.49 -0.29 -10.41
N ILE A 112 5.83 -1.36 -10.01
CA ILE A 112 4.82 -1.36 -8.96
C ILE A 112 5.29 -2.24 -7.82
N ILE A 113 5.25 -1.71 -6.61
CA ILE A 113 5.60 -2.41 -5.37
C ILE A 113 4.40 -2.37 -4.45
N ASN A 114 3.80 -3.53 -4.22
CA ASN A 114 2.67 -3.68 -3.31
C ASN A 114 3.15 -4.23 -1.96
N ILE A 115 2.92 -3.48 -0.88
CA ILE A 115 3.28 -3.92 0.46
C ILE A 115 2.16 -4.81 1.00
N THR A 116 2.47 -6.07 1.16
CA THR A 116 1.59 -7.10 1.72
C THR A 116 1.94 -7.36 3.20
N SER A 117 1.91 -8.58 3.65
CA SER A 117 2.29 -8.98 5.01
C SER A 117 2.60 -10.46 5.05
N ILE A 118 3.44 -10.89 5.99
CA ILE A 118 3.61 -12.32 6.30
C ILE A 118 2.26 -12.96 6.66
N VAL A 119 1.35 -12.20 7.28
CA VAL A 119 -0.02 -12.65 7.63
C VAL A 119 -0.81 -13.12 6.40
N ALA A 120 -0.49 -12.64 5.20
CA ALA A 120 -1.09 -13.12 3.96
C ALA A 120 -0.77 -14.61 3.67
N HIS A 121 0.31 -15.11 4.23
CA HIS A 121 0.79 -16.48 4.02
C HIS A 121 0.46 -17.40 5.20
N THR A 122 0.50 -16.87 6.44
CA THR A 122 0.36 -17.66 7.66
C THR A 122 -1.02 -17.56 8.31
N GLY A 123 -1.81 -16.55 7.97
CA GLY A 123 -2.94 -16.12 8.78
C GLY A 123 -2.48 -15.51 10.12
N ASN A 124 -3.41 -14.93 10.86
CA ASN A 124 -3.22 -14.49 12.23
C ASN A 124 -4.56 -14.43 12.96
N LEU A 125 -4.56 -14.69 14.26
CA LEU A 125 -5.76 -14.64 15.10
C LEU A 125 -6.39 -13.25 15.04
N GLY A 126 -7.69 -13.18 14.79
CA GLY A 126 -8.45 -11.92 14.73
C GLY A 126 -8.25 -11.09 13.48
N GLN A 127 -7.47 -11.55 12.49
CA GLN A 127 -7.12 -10.80 11.29
C GLN A 127 -7.63 -11.43 9.98
N ALA A 128 -8.77 -12.09 10.00
CA ALA A 128 -9.33 -12.74 8.81
C ALA A 128 -9.50 -11.76 7.62
N ASN A 129 -10.03 -10.56 7.86
CA ASN A 129 -10.19 -9.49 6.87
C ASN A 129 -8.83 -8.98 6.34
N TYR A 130 -7.89 -8.73 7.25
CA TYR A 130 -6.56 -8.24 6.89
C TYR A 130 -5.78 -9.30 6.10
N ALA A 131 -5.75 -10.55 6.58
CA ALA A 131 -5.12 -11.66 5.88
C ALA A 131 -5.69 -11.84 4.47
N ALA A 132 -7.03 -11.85 4.33
CA ALA A 132 -7.72 -11.93 3.05
C ALA A 132 -7.32 -10.78 2.11
N SER A 133 -7.29 -9.53 2.62
CA SER A 133 -6.91 -8.37 1.84
C SER A 133 -5.47 -8.47 1.33
N LYS A 134 -4.53 -8.87 2.19
CA LYS A 134 -3.10 -8.95 1.83
C LYS A 134 -2.80 -10.17 0.94
N ALA A 135 -3.51 -11.28 1.10
CA ALA A 135 -3.44 -12.43 0.19
C ALA A 135 -4.02 -12.09 -1.20
N GLY A 136 -5.14 -11.36 -1.25
CA GLY A 136 -5.72 -10.87 -2.49
C GLY A 136 -4.76 -9.97 -3.29
N ILE A 137 -4.00 -9.11 -2.59
CA ILE A 137 -2.95 -8.28 -3.23
C ILE A 137 -1.90 -9.17 -3.91
N ILE A 138 -1.45 -10.25 -3.27
CA ILE A 138 -0.48 -11.18 -3.88
C ILE A 138 -1.08 -11.82 -5.13
N GLY A 139 -2.34 -12.26 -5.06
CA GLY A 139 -3.04 -12.92 -6.18
C GLY A 139 -3.11 -12.01 -7.41
N PHE A 140 -3.71 -10.82 -7.28
CA PHE A 140 -3.84 -9.92 -8.42
C PHE A 140 -2.49 -9.38 -8.92
N SER A 141 -1.50 -9.20 -8.02
CA SER A 141 -0.18 -8.73 -8.43
C SER A 141 0.53 -9.71 -9.35
N LYS A 142 0.38 -11.02 -9.12
CA LYS A 142 0.89 -12.06 -10.02
C LYS A 142 0.24 -11.97 -11.39
N SER A 143 -1.08 -11.77 -11.46
CA SER A 143 -1.81 -11.59 -12.72
C SER A 143 -1.32 -10.37 -13.49
N LEU A 144 -1.23 -9.19 -12.81
CA LEU A 144 -0.71 -7.98 -13.44
C LEU A 144 0.73 -8.13 -13.92
N ALA A 145 1.59 -8.84 -13.15
CA ALA A 145 2.97 -9.10 -13.56
C ALA A 145 3.03 -9.88 -14.88
N ILE A 146 2.18 -10.90 -15.05
CA ILE A 146 2.10 -11.69 -16.30
C ILE A 146 1.54 -10.84 -17.45
N GLU A 147 0.46 -10.09 -17.21
CA GLU A 147 -0.20 -9.26 -18.23
C GLU A 147 0.73 -8.19 -18.82
N TYR A 148 1.57 -7.59 -17.98
CA TYR A 148 2.35 -6.40 -18.36
C TYR A 148 3.86 -6.63 -18.47
N ALA A 149 4.35 -7.85 -18.29
CA ALA A 149 5.78 -8.18 -18.44
C ALA A 149 6.37 -7.74 -19.80
N LYS A 150 5.66 -8.05 -20.89
CA LYS A 150 6.07 -7.66 -22.26
C LYS A 150 6.04 -6.16 -22.53
N LYS A 151 5.47 -5.37 -21.60
CA LYS A 151 5.41 -3.90 -21.66
C LYS A 151 6.47 -3.23 -20.79
N ASN A 152 7.41 -4.02 -20.25
CA ASN A 152 8.45 -3.55 -19.33
C ASN A 152 7.86 -2.88 -18.06
N ILE A 153 6.72 -3.41 -17.58
CA ILE A 153 6.11 -2.99 -16.32
C ILE A 153 6.24 -4.15 -15.34
N ASN A 154 6.98 -3.95 -14.27
CA ASN A 154 7.20 -4.94 -13.23
C ASN A 154 6.25 -4.72 -12.06
N VAL A 155 5.57 -5.76 -11.63
CA VAL A 155 4.70 -5.74 -10.45
C VAL A 155 5.22 -6.75 -9.44
N ASN A 156 5.59 -6.27 -8.26
CA ASN A 156 6.14 -7.08 -7.19
C ASN A 156 5.43 -6.85 -5.87
N CYS A 157 5.46 -7.86 -5.01
CA CYS A 157 4.99 -7.77 -3.63
C CYS A 157 6.17 -7.88 -2.66
N ILE A 158 6.07 -7.12 -1.57
CA ILE A 158 6.94 -7.29 -0.40
C ILE A 158 6.03 -7.70 0.76
N SER A 159 6.33 -8.82 1.40
CA SER A 159 5.60 -9.35 2.56
C SER A 159 6.45 -9.15 3.83
N PRO A 160 6.40 -7.97 4.46
CA PRO A 160 7.14 -7.76 5.69
C PRO A 160 6.64 -8.69 6.81
N GLY A 161 7.56 -9.11 7.64
CA GLY A 161 7.23 -9.70 8.93
C GLY A 161 6.87 -8.62 9.95
N PHE A 162 7.30 -8.81 11.19
CA PHE A 162 7.09 -7.83 12.24
C PHE A 162 8.05 -6.65 12.10
N ILE A 163 7.53 -5.47 11.80
CA ILE A 163 8.30 -4.22 11.77
C ILE A 163 7.78 -3.31 12.88
N LYS A 164 8.69 -2.79 13.72
CA LYS A 164 8.35 -1.84 14.78
C LYS A 164 7.82 -0.54 14.16
N THR A 165 6.55 -0.24 14.40
CA THR A 165 5.83 0.95 13.90
C THR A 165 4.80 1.39 14.93
N GLU A 166 4.24 2.60 14.80
CA GLU A 166 3.14 3.08 15.65
C GLU A 166 1.94 2.08 15.70
N MET A 167 1.73 1.31 14.65
CA MET A 167 0.67 0.29 14.58
C MET A 167 1.04 -0.93 15.45
N THR A 168 2.30 -1.33 15.46
CA THR A 168 2.78 -2.52 16.18
C THR A 168 3.18 -2.22 17.62
N ASP A 169 3.43 -0.97 17.97
CA ASP A 169 3.77 -0.56 19.36
C ASP A 169 2.60 -0.79 20.33
N LYS A 170 1.35 -0.82 19.81
CA LYS A 170 0.13 -1.10 20.59
C LYS A 170 -0.09 -2.59 20.90
N ILE A 171 0.72 -3.47 20.34
CA ILE A 171 0.60 -4.92 20.52
C ILE A 171 1.26 -5.31 21.85
N ASN A 172 0.58 -6.16 22.64
CA ASN A 172 1.09 -6.71 23.89
C ASN A 172 2.45 -7.42 23.67
N GLU A 173 3.40 -7.26 24.59
CA GLU A 173 4.76 -7.82 24.49
C GLU A 173 4.77 -9.36 24.41
N GLU A 174 3.84 -10.05 25.04
CA GLU A 174 3.71 -11.50 24.98
C GLU A 174 3.33 -11.96 23.57
N PHE A 175 2.41 -11.23 22.93
CA PHE A 175 2.01 -11.49 21.55
C PHE A 175 3.11 -11.14 20.54
N LYS A 176 3.91 -10.11 20.82
CA LYS A 176 5.10 -9.77 20.02
C LYS A 176 6.10 -10.92 20.01
N LYS A 177 6.37 -11.55 21.19
CA LYS A 177 7.28 -12.69 21.28
C LYS A 177 6.81 -13.89 20.44
N ILE A 178 5.52 -14.18 20.47
CA ILE A 178 4.92 -15.24 19.65
C ILE A 178 5.05 -14.93 18.14
N LEU A 179 4.83 -13.68 17.73
CA LEU A 179 4.99 -13.28 16.34
C LEU A 179 6.46 -13.37 15.90
N MET A 180 7.39 -12.95 16.73
CA MET A 180 8.83 -13.02 16.44
C MET A 180 9.36 -14.45 16.37
N SER A 181 8.77 -15.40 17.09
CA SER A 181 9.16 -16.82 17.03
C SER A 181 8.70 -17.53 15.75
N LYS A 182 7.81 -16.90 14.96
CA LYS A 182 7.27 -17.45 13.70
C LYS A 182 7.93 -16.88 12.44
N ILE A 183 8.90 -15.98 12.62
CA ILE A 183 9.69 -15.36 11.56
C ILE A 183 11.10 -15.92 11.55
#